data_88fedbddc3c86f64efff6f9a3a31d175
#
_entry.id   88fedbddc3c86f64efff6f9a3a31d175
#
_cell.length_a   1.000
_cell.length_b   1.000
_cell.length_c   1.000
_cell.angle_alpha   90.00
_cell.angle_beta   90.00
_cell.angle_gamma   90.00
#
_symmetry.space_group_name_H-M   'P 1'
#
loop_
_entity.id
_entity.type
_entity.pdbx_description
1 polymer ?
#
loop_
_entity_poly.entity_id
_entity_poly.type
_entity_poly.pdbx_seq_one_letter_code
_entity_poly.pdbx_strand_id
1 'polypeptide(L)'
;MNIQPIDLTRPWYASIASTATTVITQTNWLQALNQQSHALSLTNHRGLPVSFVEQSALPESTAYESFISETGCVPTRNNFHDLFNALVWLSFPETKRQLNALQASQISRAGIGTSRGAARDAATLFDENAALLVVRDTPQGSRLVEALRNHEWHAAFLGQRELFGPDAEVWLFGHALMEKLVTPYKAITAHTWVVMTPHEFHLLPLDKRREWLDRYVANQLASLEPDRFSTRSFTPLPVLGVPDWWPQQDQDFYSDATVFRPGKSITSSP
;
A
#
# COMPACT_ATOMS: atom_id res chain seq x y z
N MET A 1 24.73 0.83 -9.00
CA MET A 1 23.68 1.88 -9.04
C MET A 1 24.08 2.97 -8.07
N ASN A 2 24.19 4.25 -8.51
CA ASN A 2 24.16 5.38 -7.57
C ASN A 2 22.70 5.55 -7.13
N ILE A 3 22.26 4.71 -6.19
CA ILE A 3 20.94 4.84 -5.57
C ILE A 3 21.06 6.07 -4.68
N GLN A 4 20.31 7.14 -4.97
CA GLN A 4 20.11 8.20 -3.97
C GLN A 4 19.70 7.53 -2.68
N PRO A 5 20.33 7.82 -1.54
CA PRO A 5 20.00 7.14 -0.30
C PRO A 5 18.51 7.38 0.03
N ILE A 6 17.75 6.32 0.20
CA ILE A 6 16.36 6.41 0.67
C ILE A 6 16.42 6.87 2.12
N ASP A 7 15.79 8.00 2.41
CA ASP A 7 15.65 8.49 3.79
C ASP A 7 14.54 7.72 4.51
N LEU A 8 14.90 6.58 5.12
CA LEU A 8 13.96 5.74 5.86
C LEU A 8 13.45 6.37 7.17
N THR A 9 13.95 7.54 7.56
CA THR A 9 13.44 8.28 8.74
C THR A 9 12.14 9.04 8.42
N ARG A 10 11.80 9.16 7.15
CA ARG A 10 10.55 9.79 6.72
C ARG A 10 9.34 8.98 7.21
N PRO A 11 8.31 9.65 7.76
CA PRO A 11 7.18 8.98 8.40
C PRO A 11 6.41 8.04 7.46
N TRP A 12 6.37 8.33 6.17
CA TRP A 12 5.70 7.49 5.18
C TRP A 12 6.37 6.13 4.93
N TYR A 13 7.63 5.93 5.34
CA TYR A 13 8.30 4.63 5.27
C TYR A 13 8.19 3.80 6.54
N ALA A 14 7.49 4.27 7.58
CA ALA A 14 7.40 3.57 8.86
C ALA A 14 6.91 2.12 8.71
N SER A 15 6.03 1.85 7.75
CA SER A 15 5.50 0.51 7.47
C SER A 15 6.56 -0.52 7.07
N ILE A 16 7.65 -0.08 6.43
CA ILE A 16 8.71 -0.95 5.89
C ILE A 16 10.10 -0.67 6.48
N ALA A 17 10.28 0.37 7.28
CA ALA A 17 11.60 0.90 7.66
C ALA A 17 12.53 -0.15 8.28
N SER A 18 12.04 -1.00 9.19
CA SER A 18 12.86 -2.03 9.83
C SER A 18 13.34 -3.08 8.83
N THR A 19 12.46 -3.55 7.96
CA THR A 19 12.78 -4.51 6.89
C THR A 19 13.75 -3.89 5.88
N ALA A 20 13.47 -2.65 5.46
CA ALA A 20 14.30 -1.93 4.50
C ALA A 20 15.72 -1.73 5.03
N THR A 21 15.89 -1.32 6.30
CA THR A 21 17.22 -1.14 6.91
C THR A 21 18.04 -2.42 6.84
N THR A 22 17.45 -3.57 7.11
CA THR A 22 18.14 -4.86 7.07
C THR A 22 18.62 -5.21 5.65
N VAL A 23 17.87 -4.82 4.63
CA VAL A 23 18.18 -5.16 3.22
C VAL A 23 19.15 -4.17 2.60
N ILE A 24 18.87 -2.85 2.68
CA ILE A 24 19.63 -1.83 1.94
C ILE A 24 21.05 -1.60 2.47
N THR A 25 21.34 -2.02 3.70
CA THR A 25 22.70 -1.97 4.26
C THR A 25 23.62 -3.04 3.70
N GLN A 26 23.08 -4.03 2.98
CA GLN A 26 23.86 -5.12 2.41
C GLN A 26 24.34 -4.77 0.99
N THR A 27 25.57 -5.20 0.66
CA THR A 27 26.15 -4.99 -0.67
C THR A 27 25.35 -5.69 -1.78
N ASN A 28 24.81 -6.87 -1.48
CA ASN A 28 23.95 -7.64 -2.37
C ASN A 28 22.53 -7.69 -1.78
N TRP A 29 21.71 -6.70 -2.13
CA TRP A 29 20.35 -6.59 -1.61
C TRP A 29 19.42 -7.73 -2.10
N LEU A 30 19.63 -8.30 -3.29
CA LEU A 30 18.86 -9.47 -3.76
C LEU A 30 19.12 -10.70 -2.88
N GLN A 31 20.38 -10.93 -2.50
CA GLN A 31 20.72 -11.97 -1.55
C GLN A 31 20.12 -11.70 -0.17
N ALA A 32 20.15 -10.45 0.30
CA ALA A 32 19.57 -10.05 1.57
C ALA A 32 18.04 -10.25 1.59
N LEU A 33 17.34 -9.92 0.51
CA LEU A 33 15.91 -10.20 0.35
C LEU A 33 15.61 -11.69 0.50
N ASN A 34 16.39 -12.56 -0.16
CA ASN A 34 16.21 -14.01 -0.08
C ASN A 34 16.51 -14.57 1.31
N GLN A 35 17.52 -14.03 2.01
CA GLN A 35 17.78 -14.38 3.40
C GLN A 35 16.60 -14.02 4.31
N GLN A 36 16.02 -12.83 4.14
CA GLN A 36 14.83 -12.42 4.90
C GLN A 36 13.62 -13.29 4.55
N SER A 37 13.34 -13.54 3.28
CA SER A 37 12.26 -14.41 2.83
C SER A 37 12.34 -15.80 3.46
N HIS A 38 13.54 -16.39 3.46
CA HIS A 38 13.78 -17.68 4.09
C HIS A 38 13.60 -17.63 5.62
N ALA A 39 14.15 -16.62 6.28
CA ALA A 39 14.02 -16.46 7.74
C ALA A 39 12.56 -16.32 8.18
N LEU A 40 11.73 -15.64 7.37
CA LEU A 40 10.30 -15.47 7.58
C LEU A 40 9.47 -16.67 7.08
N SER A 41 10.10 -17.66 6.43
CA SER A 41 9.42 -18.80 5.81
C SER A 41 8.30 -18.37 4.88
N LEU A 42 8.54 -17.33 4.07
CA LEU A 42 7.51 -16.78 3.18
C LEU A 42 7.07 -17.80 2.14
N THR A 43 5.77 -17.88 1.93
CA THR A 43 5.17 -18.69 0.88
C THR A 43 4.16 -17.89 0.06
N ASN A 44 3.98 -18.25 -1.20
CA ASN A 44 2.88 -17.76 -2.01
C ASN A 44 1.56 -18.47 -1.63
N HIS A 45 0.46 -18.15 -2.32
CA HIS A 45 -0.85 -18.72 -2.02
C HIS A 45 -0.98 -20.23 -2.30
N ARG A 46 0.00 -20.82 -3.00
CA ARG A 46 0.07 -22.29 -3.25
C ARG A 46 1.00 -23.01 -2.26
N GLY A 47 1.54 -22.28 -1.28
CA GLY A 47 2.50 -22.84 -0.31
C GLY A 47 3.92 -22.99 -0.85
N LEU A 48 4.22 -22.46 -2.04
CA LEU A 48 5.58 -22.48 -2.58
C LEU A 48 6.43 -21.39 -1.90
N PRO A 49 7.70 -21.69 -1.54
CA PRO A 49 8.59 -20.70 -0.96
C PRO A 49 8.75 -19.48 -1.88
N VAL A 50 8.65 -18.28 -1.30
CA VAL A 50 8.89 -17.03 -2.04
C VAL A 50 10.40 -16.80 -2.14
N SER A 51 10.87 -16.55 -3.36
CA SER A 51 12.25 -16.15 -3.64
C SER A 51 12.31 -15.03 -4.66
N PHE A 52 13.21 -14.07 -4.43
CA PHE A 52 13.46 -12.96 -5.33
C PHE A 52 14.53 -13.38 -6.34
N VAL A 53 14.21 -13.27 -7.64
CA VAL A 53 15.06 -13.74 -8.73
C VAL A 53 15.33 -12.62 -9.73
N GLU A 54 16.38 -12.74 -10.52
CA GLU A 54 16.65 -11.81 -11.61
C GLU A 54 15.47 -11.77 -12.60
N GLN A 55 15.19 -10.60 -13.17
CA GLN A 55 14.09 -10.40 -14.15
C GLN A 55 14.15 -11.40 -15.33
N SER A 56 15.35 -11.82 -15.71
CA SER A 56 15.58 -12.79 -16.80
C SER A 56 14.99 -14.18 -16.52
N ALA A 57 14.66 -14.49 -15.28
CA ALA A 57 13.98 -15.74 -14.93
C ALA A 57 12.50 -15.77 -15.38
N LEU A 58 11.89 -14.61 -15.66
CA LEU A 58 10.53 -14.51 -16.16
C LEU A 58 10.48 -14.76 -17.67
N PRO A 59 9.81 -15.82 -18.16
CA PRO A 59 9.67 -16.05 -19.60
C PRO A 59 8.87 -14.94 -20.28
N GLU A 60 9.26 -14.57 -21.52
CA GLU A 60 8.66 -13.43 -22.26
C GLU A 60 7.14 -13.48 -22.44
N SER A 61 6.57 -14.68 -22.53
CA SER A 61 5.12 -14.88 -22.74
C SER A 61 4.32 -15.08 -21.46
N THR A 62 4.98 -15.00 -20.28
CA THR A 62 4.35 -15.30 -18.99
C THR A 62 3.97 -14.03 -18.26
N ALA A 63 2.73 -13.95 -17.77
CA ALA A 63 2.30 -12.83 -16.94
C ALA A 63 3.01 -12.90 -15.57
N TYR A 64 3.49 -11.74 -15.10
CA TYR A 64 4.25 -11.60 -13.84
C TYR A 64 3.57 -12.28 -12.65
N GLU A 65 2.30 -11.98 -12.42
CA GLU A 65 1.54 -12.55 -11.30
C GLU A 65 1.28 -14.06 -11.43
N SER A 66 1.12 -14.56 -12.67
CA SER A 66 1.01 -16.00 -12.91
C SER A 66 2.32 -16.71 -12.61
N PHE A 67 3.46 -16.13 -12.99
CA PHE A 67 4.77 -16.69 -12.71
C PHE A 67 5.02 -16.80 -11.19
N ILE A 68 4.72 -15.75 -10.42
CA ILE A 68 4.84 -15.79 -8.96
C ILE A 68 3.90 -16.84 -8.37
N SER A 69 2.66 -16.92 -8.85
CA SER A 69 1.69 -17.92 -8.43
C SER A 69 2.16 -19.35 -8.66
N GLU A 70 2.79 -19.61 -9.80
CA GLU A 70 3.19 -20.96 -10.22
C GLU A 70 4.53 -21.42 -9.64
N THR A 71 5.42 -20.48 -9.36
CA THR A 71 6.80 -20.81 -8.99
C THR A 71 7.22 -20.35 -7.60
N GLY A 72 6.55 -19.35 -7.01
CA GLY A 72 7.01 -18.63 -5.84
C GLY A 72 8.13 -17.62 -6.15
N CYS A 73 8.62 -17.56 -7.38
CA CYS A 73 9.69 -16.65 -7.78
C CYS A 73 9.15 -15.26 -8.09
N VAL A 74 9.72 -14.22 -7.49
CA VAL A 74 9.39 -12.81 -7.70
C VAL A 74 10.48 -12.19 -8.56
N PRO A 75 10.25 -11.97 -9.88
CA PRO A 75 11.22 -11.34 -10.76
C PRO A 75 11.52 -9.91 -10.32
N THR A 76 12.80 -9.59 -10.16
CA THR A 76 13.25 -8.39 -9.44
C THR A 76 14.43 -7.76 -10.18
N ARG A 77 14.22 -6.55 -10.69
CA ARG A 77 15.25 -5.73 -11.33
C ARG A 77 15.97 -4.89 -10.29
N ASN A 78 17.18 -4.44 -10.62
CA ASN A 78 17.95 -3.56 -9.77
C ASN A 78 17.48 -2.10 -9.92
N ASN A 79 16.27 -1.79 -9.41
CA ASN A 79 15.67 -0.46 -9.38
C ASN A 79 14.84 -0.24 -8.10
N PHE A 80 14.41 0.99 -7.82
CA PHE A 80 13.60 1.30 -6.64
C PHE A 80 12.22 0.64 -6.65
N HIS A 81 11.58 0.58 -7.81
CA HIS A 81 10.28 -0.02 -7.96
C HIS A 81 10.25 -1.46 -7.44
N ASP A 82 11.16 -2.29 -7.96
CA ASP A 82 11.21 -3.70 -7.61
C ASP A 82 11.76 -3.90 -6.18
N LEU A 83 12.67 -3.03 -5.72
CA LEU A 83 13.11 -3.01 -4.33
C LEU A 83 11.93 -2.76 -3.37
N PHE A 84 11.13 -1.71 -3.60
CA PHE A 84 9.97 -1.45 -2.75
C PHE A 84 8.93 -2.57 -2.84
N ASN A 85 8.69 -3.15 -4.02
CA ASN A 85 7.83 -4.32 -4.15
C ASN A 85 8.31 -5.49 -3.28
N ALA A 86 9.60 -5.79 -3.30
CA ALA A 86 10.19 -6.83 -2.47
C ALA A 86 10.09 -6.53 -0.97
N LEU A 87 10.32 -5.27 -0.56
CA LEU A 87 10.16 -4.83 0.83
C LEU A 87 8.72 -4.96 1.33
N VAL A 88 7.73 -4.70 0.45
CA VAL A 88 6.32 -4.91 0.76
C VAL A 88 5.99 -6.39 0.91
N TRP A 89 6.55 -7.27 0.07
CA TRP A 89 6.44 -8.73 0.23
C TRP A 89 6.95 -9.21 1.60
N LEU A 90 8.07 -8.65 2.07
CA LEU A 90 8.66 -8.99 3.36
C LEU A 90 7.89 -8.38 4.56
N SER A 91 7.24 -7.23 4.35
CA SER A 91 6.56 -6.49 5.43
C SER A 91 5.07 -6.84 5.57
N PHE A 92 4.41 -7.22 4.46
CA PHE A 92 3.00 -7.55 4.38
C PHE A 92 2.76 -8.85 3.59
N PRO A 93 3.36 -9.96 4.02
CA PRO A 93 3.36 -11.21 3.26
C PRO A 93 1.95 -11.80 3.03
N GLU A 94 1.06 -11.70 4.01
CA GLU A 94 -0.29 -12.26 3.91
C GLU A 94 -1.12 -11.48 2.88
N THR A 95 -1.04 -10.14 2.91
CA THR A 95 -1.72 -9.27 1.95
C THR A 95 -1.20 -9.48 0.53
N LYS A 96 0.13 -9.55 0.36
CA LYS A 96 0.76 -9.81 -0.96
C LYS A 96 0.36 -11.19 -1.50
N ARG A 97 0.31 -12.20 -0.64
CA ARG A 97 -0.14 -13.54 -1.00
C ARG A 97 -1.59 -13.54 -1.53
N GLN A 98 -2.49 -12.80 -0.87
CA GLN A 98 -3.89 -12.70 -1.30
C GLN A 98 -4.05 -11.91 -2.60
N LEU A 99 -3.31 -10.81 -2.77
CA LEU A 99 -3.31 -10.05 -4.02
C LEU A 99 -2.80 -10.89 -5.19
N ASN A 100 -1.71 -11.64 -5.01
CA ASN A 100 -1.20 -12.55 -6.03
C ASN A 100 -2.22 -13.65 -6.37
N ALA A 101 -2.88 -14.26 -5.38
CA ALA A 101 -3.94 -15.24 -5.59
C ALA A 101 -5.10 -14.67 -6.42
N LEU A 102 -5.56 -13.47 -6.07
CA LEU A 102 -6.64 -12.79 -6.77
C LEU A 102 -6.25 -12.47 -8.21
N GLN A 103 -5.07 -11.87 -8.44
CA GLN A 103 -4.60 -11.52 -9.77
C GLN A 103 -4.38 -12.76 -10.65
N ALA A 104 -3.74 -13.80 -10.13
CA ALA A 104 -3.53 -15.06 -10.84
C ALA A 104 -4.86 -15.74 -11.22
N SER A 105 -5.85 -15.74 -10.31
CA SER A 105 -7.20 -16.24 -10.60
C SER A 105 -7.89 -15.46 -11.72
N GLN A 106 -7.79 -14.12 -11.72
CA GLN A 106 -8.38 -13.29 -12.76
C GLN A 106 -7.69 -13.51 -14.12
N ILE A 107 -6.37 -13.66 -14.14
CA ILE A 107 -5.61 -13.98 -15.37
C ILE A 107 -6.03 -15.35 -15.93
N SER A 108 -6.17 -16.36 -15.05
CA SER A 108 -6.60 -17.71 -15.45
C SER A 108 -8.01 -17.72 -16.07
N ARG A 109 -8.93 -16.90 -15.55
CA ARG A 109 -10.32 -16.82 -16.05
C ARG A 109 -10.47 -16.03 -17.34
N ALA A 110 -9.76 -14.90 -17.45
CA ALA A 110 -9.91 -13.96 -18.57
C ALA A 110 -8.89 -14.17 -19.70
N GLY A 111 -7.88 -15.01 -19.49
CA GLY A 111 -6.71 -15.10 -20.36
C GLY A 111 -5.80 -13.89 -20.25
N ILE A 112 -4.66 -13.94 -20.96
CA ILE A 112 -3.72 -12.80 -21.08
C ILE A 112 -4.27 -11.86 -22.17
N GLY A 113 -5.39 -11.18 -21.89
CA GLY A 113 -6.06 -10.29 -22.84
C GLY A 113 -5.88 -8.82 -22.52
N THR A 114 -6.27 -7.96 -23.46
CA THR A 114 -6.20 -6.48 -23.33
C THR A 114 -7.25 -5.88 -22.40
N SER A 115 -8.34 -6.60 -22.10
CA SER A 115 -9.38 -6.15 -21.16
C SER A 115 -9.11 -6.74 -19.78
N ARG A 116 -8.67 -5.90 -18.86
CA ARG A 116 -8.53 -6.25 -17.43
C ARG A 116 -9.89 -6.08 -16.76
N GLY A 117 -10.36 -7.08 -16.02
CA GLY A 117 -11.59 -6.93 -15.22
C GLY A 117 -11.40 -5.97 -14.04
N ALA A 118 -12.50 -5.37 -13.56
CA ALA A 118 -12.49 -4.38 -12.47
C ALA A 118 -11.73 -4.85 -11.21
N ALA A 119 -11.85 -6.13 -10.85
CA ALA A 119 -11.15 -6.71 -9.71
C ALA A 119 -9.62 -6.74 -9.92
N ARG A 120 -9.15 -7.03 -11.13
CA ARG A 120 -7.73 -7.03 -11.46
C ARG A 120 -7.16 -5.61 -11.44
N ASP A 121 -7.90 -4.64 -11.98
CA ASP A 121 -7.49 -3.22 -11.95
C ASP A 121 -7.42 -2.72 -10.49
N ALA A 122 -8.38 -3.10 -9.65
CA ALA A 122 -8.38 -2.77 -8.24
C ALA A 122 -7.20 -3.41 -7.49
N ALA A 123 -6.91 -4.68 -7.77
CA ALA A 123 -5.76 -5.38 -7.15
C ALA A 123 -4.43 -4.75 -7.59
N THR A 124 -4.28 -4.38 -8.85
CA THR A 124 -3.10 -3.66 -9.35
C THR A 124 -2.99 -2.29 -8.67
N LEU A 125 -4.09 -1.54 -8.58
CA LEU A 125 -4.12 -0.24 -7.90
C LEU A 125 -3.75 -0.36 -6.42
N PHE A 126 -4.24 -1.41 -5.76
CA PHE A 126 -3.88 -1.70 -4.37
C PHE A 126 -2.39 -1.97 -4.24
N ASP A 127 -1.85 -2.86 -5.06
CA ASP A 127 -0.45 -3.26 -5.00
C ASP A 127 0.53 -2.14 -5.31
N GLU A 128 0.16 -1.26 -6.24
CA GLU A 128 1.04 -0.17 -6.68
C GLU A 128 0.87 1.13 -5.89
N ASN A 129 -0.35 1.50 -5.51
CA ASN A 129 -0.63 2.87 -5.08
C ASN A 129 -1.49 2.98 -3.81
N ALA A 130 -1.67 1.88 -3.05
CA ALA A 130 -2.50 1.92 -1.85
C ALA A 130 -1.78 2.47 -0.62
N ALA A 131 -2.58 3.10 0.24
CA ALA A 131 -2.28 3.32 1.63
C ALA A 131 -3.39 2.72 2.51
N LEU A 132 -3.05 2.17 3.66
CA LEU A 132 -4.00 1.75 4.67
C LEU A 132 -4.29 2.95 5.57
N LEU A 133 -5.51 3.44 5.56
CA LEU A 133 -5.99 4.44 6.52
C LEU A 133 -6.54 3.69 7.73
N VAL A 134 -5.74 3.61 8.77
CA VAL A 134 -6.04 2.88 10.00
C VAL A 134 -6.63 3.84 11.00
N VAL A 135 -7.86 3.60 11.42
CA VAL A 135 -8.61 4.54 12.26
C VAL A 135 -9.27 3.77 13.40
N ARG A 136 -9.13 4.30 14.61
CA ARG A 136 -9.82 3.76 15.78
C ARG A 136 -11.34 3.84 15.58
N ASP A 137 -12.03 2.73 15.87
CA ASP A 137 -13.48 2.64 15.75
C ASP A 137 -14.18 3.46 16.85
N THR A 138 -14.36 4.73 16.56
CA THR A 138 -15.02 5.73 17.38
C THR A 138 -15.88 6.65 16.51
N PRO A 139 -16.84 7.38 17.11
CA PRO A 139 -17.60 8.39 16.36
C PRO A 139 -16.71 9.48 15.73
N GLN A 140 -15.57 9.84 16.35
CA GLN A 140 -14.61 10.77 15.81
C GLN A 140 -13.85 10.16 14.61
N GLY A 141 -13.39 8.92 14.75
CA GLY A 141 -12.75 8.19 13.67
C GLY A 141 -13.65 8.04 12.44
N SER A 142 -14.92 7.70 12.66
CA SER A 142 -15.90 7.62 11.57
C SER A 142 -16.10 8.97 10.86
N ARG A 143 -16.13 10.09 11.60
CA ARG A 143 -16.20 11.44 10.99
C ARG A 143 -14.94 11.78 10.18
N LEU A 144 -13.76 11.37 10.65
CA LEU A 144 -12.53 11.54 9.87
C LEU A 144 -12.60 10.81 8.54
N VAL A 145 -13.02 9.54 8.57
CA VAL A 145 -13.20 8.73 7.35
C VAL A 145 -14.20 9.35 6.40
N GLU A 146 -15.32 9.84 6.92
CA GLU A 146 -16.36 10.50 6.13
C GLU A 146 -15.86 11.81 5.50
N ALA A 147 -15.17 12.66 6.27
CA ALA A 147 -14.58 13.90 5.77
C ALA A 147 -13.59 13.64 4.62
N LEU A 148 -12.72 12.61 4.75
CA LEU A 148 -11.80 12.23 3.70
C LEU A 148 -12.54 11.71 2.45
N ARG A 149 -13.58 10.89 2.61
CA ARG A 149 -14.40 10.38 1.50
C ARG A 149 -15.14 11.50 0.75
N ASN A 150 -15.57 12.51 1.47
CA ASN A 150 -16.27 13.67 0.91
C ASN A 150 -15.31 14.75 0.39
N HIS A 151 -13.99 14.55 0.51
CA HIS A 151 -12.96 15.53 0.15
C HIS A 151 -13.09 16.84 0.97
N GLU A 152 -13.52 16.72 2.20
CA GLU A 152 -13.61 17.84 3.17
C GLU A 152 -12.25 18.02 3.86
N TRP A 153 -11.24 18.41 3.09
CA TRP A 153 -9.83 18.38 3.48
C TRP A 153 -9.52 19.20 4.73
N HIS A 154 -10.13 20.39 4.87
CA HIS A 154 -9.96 21.21 6.07
C HIS A 154 -10.56 20.52 7.31
N ALA A 155 -11.75 19.93 7.18
CA ALA A 155 -12.37 19.19 8.27
C ALA A 155 -11.52 17.98 8.67
N ALA A 156 -10.96 17.24 7.69
CA ALA A 156 -10.14 16.07 7.95
C ALA A 156 -8.78 16.42 8.55
N PHE A 157 -8.01 17.32 7.91
CA PHE A 157 -6.60 17.51 8.23
C PHE A 157 -6.32 18.66 9.22
N LEU A 158 -7.22 19.63 9.34
CA LEU A 158 -7.14 20.69 10.34
C LEU A 158 -8.09 20.45 11.50
N GLY A 159 -9.39 20.21 11.19
CA GLY A 159 -10.42 20.03 12.21
C GLY A 159 -10.25 18.77 13.06
N GLN A 160 -9.63 17.74 12.52
CA GLN A 160 -9.39 16.44 13.21
C GLN A 160 -7.90 16.08 13.26
N ARG A 161 -7.01 17.09 13.16
CA ARG A 161 -5.56 16.90 13.17
C ARG A 161 -5.06 16.07 14.34
N GLU A 162 -5.61 16.29 15.53
CA GLU A 162 -5.23 15.59 16.77
C GLU A 162 -5.54 14.09 16.81
N LEU A 163 -6.36 13.60 15.89
CA LEU A 163 -6.57 12.15 15.77
C LEU A 163 -5.36 11.45 15.14
N PHE A 164 -4.62 12.15 14.27
CA PHE A 164 -3.44 11.55 13.63
C PHE A 164 -2.32 11.31 14.65
N GLY A 165 -1.85 10.08 14.67
CA GLY A 165 -0.93 9.51 15.64
C GLY A 165 -1.64 8.68 16.69
N PRO A 166 -2.47 9.27 17.57
CA PRO A 166 -3.14 8.50 18.63
C PRO A 166 -4.24 7.54 18.16
N ASP A 167 -5.10 7.99 17.23
CA ASP A 167 -6.32 7.30 16.84
C ASP A 167 -6.45 7.08 15.32
N ALA A 168 -5.56 7.68 14.54
CA ALA A 168 -5.50 7.52 13.09
C ALA A 168 -4.06 7.46 12.59
N GLU A 169 -3.77 6.52 11.71
CA GLU A 169 -2.47 6.32 11.11
C GLU A 169 -2.61 6.05 9.61
N VAL A 170 -1.60 6.47 8.84
CA VAL A 170 -1.50 6.14 7.42
C VAL A 170 -0.30 5.23 7.22
N TRP A 171 -0.54 4.03 6.72
CA TRP A 171 0.47 3.01 6.44
C TRP A 171 0.57 2.82 4.93
N LEU A 172 1.71 3.14 4.34
CA LEU A 172 1.88 2.89 2.92
C LEU A 172 2.04 1.39 2.67
N PHE A 173 1.37 0.94 1.61
CA PHE A 173 1.46 -0.42 1.08
C PHE A 173 1.94 -0.41 -0.38
N GLY A 174 1.41 0.50 -1.20
CA GLY A 174 1.71 0.59 -2.63
C GLY A 174 3.19 0.85 -2.90
N HIS A 175 3.85 -0.08 -3.57
CA HIS A 175 5.29 0.00 -3.83
C HIS A 175 5.67 1.12 -4.81
N ALA A 176 4.85 1.38 -5.84
CA ALA A 176 5.07 2.51 -6.76
C ALA A 176 4.80 3.86 -6.09
N LEU A 177 3.88 3.91 -5.10
CA LEU A 177 3.68 5.10 -4.26
C LEU A 177 4.91 5.39 -3.41
N MET A 178 5.51 4.37 -2.80
CA MET A 178 6.75 4.51 -2.03
C MET A 178 7.91 4.97 -2.90
N GLU A 179 8.02 4.47 -4.13
CA GLU A 179 9.01 4.91 -5.12
C GLU A 179 8.88 6.40 -5.44
N LYS A 180 7.66 6.91 -5.69
CA LYS A 180 7.41 8.33 -5.93
C LYS A 180 7.84 9.22 -4.77
N LEU A 181 7.73 8.72 -3.53
CA LEU A 181 8.10 9.44 -2.32
C LEU A 181 9.61 9.46 -2.02
N VAL A 182 10.45 8.83 -2.84
CA VAL A 182 11.90 9.05 -2.83
C VAL A 182 12.23 10.51 -3.22
N THR A 183 11.45 11.06 -4.15
CA THR A 183 11.52 12.49 -4.52
C THR A 183 10.12 13.11 -4.33
N PRO A 184 9.76 13.45 -3.07
CA PRO A 184 8.39 13.83 -2.74
C PRO A 184 7.98 15.15 -3.36
N TYR A 185 6.75 15.24 -3.84
CA TYR A 185 6.08 16.46 -4.29
C TYR A 185 4.63 16.50 -3.82
N LYS A 186 4.12 17.69 -3.58
CA LYS A 186 2.86 17.96 -2.88
C LYS A 186 1.66 17.19 -3.43
N ALA A 187 1.58 16.99 -4.75
CA ALA A 187 0.43 16.39 -5.42
C ALA A 187 0.41 14.85 -5.44
N ILE A 188 1.35 14.16 -4.75
CA ILE A 188 1.31 12.71 -4.63
C ILE A 188 0.03 12.29 -3.91
N THR A 189 -0.76 11.44 -4.58
CA THR A 189 -2.04 10.95 -4.07
C THR A 189 -2.00 9.43 -3.98
N ALA A 190 -2.39 8.90 -2.82
CA ALA A 190 -2.65 7.48 -2.58
C ALA A 190 -4.11 7.12 -2.82
N HIS A 191 -4.37 5.83 -2.91
CA HIS A 191 -5.69 5.23 -2.89
C HIS A 191 -5.86 4.49 -1.56
N THR A 192 -6.65 5.04 -0.64
CA THR A 192 -6.75 4.48 0.71
C THR A 192 -7.75 3.36 0.81
N TRP A 193 -7.31 2.29 1.48
CA TRP A 193 -8.15 1.25 2.05
C TRP A 193 -8.36 1.54 3.53
N VAL A 194 -9.61 1.72 3.96
CA VAL A 194 -9.94 2.06 5.34
C VAL A 194 -9.97 0.81 6.22
N VAL A 195 -9.27 0.87 7.35
CA VAL A 195 -9.24 -0.18 8.37
C VAL A 195 -9.71 0.41 9.69
N MET A 196 -10.92 0.07 10.10
CA MET A 196 -11.42 0.43 11.44
C MET A 196 -10.84 -0.54 12.47
N THR A 197 -10.24 -0.02 13.54
CA THR A 197 -9.50 -0.82 14.53
C THR A 197 -10.05 -0.66 15.94
N PRO A 198 -9.98 -1.71 16.78
CA PRO A 198 -10.27 -1.58 18.20
C PRO A 198 -9.19 -0.76 18.89
N HIS A 199 -9.50 -0.26 20.11
CA HIS A 199 -8.57 0.55 20.90
C HIS A 199 -7.23 -0.17 21.17
N GLU A 200 -7.30 -1.45 21.44
CA GLU A 200 -6.14 -2.30 21.79
C GLU A 200 -5.09 -2.33 20.69
N PHE A 201 -5.50 -2.15 19.42
CA PHE A 201 -4.58 -2.05 18.29
C PHE A 201 -3.55 -0.93 18.49
N HIS A 202 -3.99 0.25 18.91
CA HIS A 202 -3.13 1.44 19.05
C HIS A 202 -2.16 1.32 20.26
N LEU A 203 -2.38 0.36 21.16
CA LEU A 203 -1.49 0.06 22.28
C LEU A 203 -0.37 -0.92 21.90
N LEU A 204 -0.47 -1.57 20.75
CA LEU A 204 0.53 -2.54 20.30
C LEU A 204 1.82 -1.85 19.83
N PRO A 205 2.99 -2.50 20.00
CA PRO A 205 4.22 -2.09 19.33
C PRO A 205 4.06 -2.08 17.79
N LEU A 206 4.87 -1.27 17.12
CA LEU A 206 4.77 -1.05 15.65
C LEU A 206 4.78 -2.34 14.82
N ASP A 207 5.69 -3.28 15.16
CA ASP A 207 5.80 -4.58 14.51
C ASP A 207 4.52 -5.42 14.69
N LYS A 208 3.91 -5.39 15.88
CA LYS A 208 2.66 -6.11 16.16
C LYS A 208 1.45 -5.47 15.48
N ARG A 209 1.43 -4.14 15.35
CA ARG A 209 0.42 -3.44 14.54
C ARG A 209 0.53 -3.84 13.07
N ARG A 210 1.76 -3.91 12.51
CA ARG A 210 1.99 -4.35 11.14
C ARG A 210 1.52 -5.80 10.91
N GLU A 211 1.88 -6.73 11.78
CA GLU A 211 1.44 -8.13 11.71
C GLU A 211 -0.09 -8.25 11.79
N TRP A 212 -0.72 -7.44 12.64
CA TRP A 212 -2.17 -7.42 12.78
C TRP A 212 -2.83 -6.89 11.51
N LEU A 213 -2.33 -5.76 10.99
CA LEU A 213 -2.83 -5.13 9.76
C LEU A 213 -2.70 -6.08 8.56
N ASP A 214 -1.56 -6.71 8.41
CA ASP A 214 -1.32 -7.63 7.30
C ASP A 214 -2.34 -8.78 7.28
N ARG A 215 -2.54 -9.44 8.42
CA ARG A 215 -3.55 -10.49 8.55
C ARG A 215 -4.97 -9.98 8.35
N TYR A 216 -5.28 -8.82 8.91
CA TYR A 216 -6.63 -8.25 8.82
C TYR A 216 -6.98 -7.91 7.37
N VAL A 217 -6.09 -7.20 6.67
CA VAL A 217 -6.28 -6.82 5.26
C VAL A 217 -6.32 -8.05 4.36
N ALA A 218 -5.45 -9.02 4.58
CA ALA A 218 -5.46 -10.29 3.85
C ALA A 218 -6.81 -11.02 4.00
N ASN A 219 -7.36 -11.08 5.22
CA ASN A 219 -8.67 -11.69 5.47
C ASN A 219 -9.81 -10.92 4.80
N GLN A 220 -9.76 -9.58 4.82
CA GLN A 220 -10.72 -8.76 4.09
C GLN A 220 -10.68 -9.06 2.60
N LEU A 221 -9.48 -9.07 1.99
CA LEU A 221 -9.30 -9.39 0.56
C LEU A 221 -9.79 -10.80 0.22
N ALA A 222 -9.52 -11.79 1.08
CA ALA A 222 -9.95 -13.17 0.87
C ALA A 222 -11.48 -13.34 0.93
N SER A 223 -12.17 -12.49 1.71
CA SER A 223 -13.63 -12.53 1.87
C SER A 223 -14.38 -11.70 0.81
N LEU A 224 -13.66 -10.92 0.00
CA LEU A 224 -14.29 -10.11 -1.04
C LEU A 224 -14.80 -10.98 -2.20
N GLU A 225 -16.04 -10.75 -2.57
CA GLU A 225 -16.55 -11.23 -3.87
C GLU A 225 -15.84 -10.43 -4.97
N PRO A 226 -15.23 -11.09 -5.98
CA PRO A 226 -14.46 -10.40 -7.03
C PRO A 226 -15.25 -9.29 -7.72
N ASP A 227 -16.56 -9.44 -7.89
CA ASP A 227 -17.43 -8.46 -8.56
C ASP A 227 -17.64 -7.20 -7.71
N ARG A 228 -17.37 -7.24 -6.42
CA ARG A 228 -17.45 -6.09 -5.50
C ARG A 228 -16.13 -5.37 -5.31
N PHE A 229 -15.01 -5.97 -5.75
CA PHE A 229 -13.70 -5.34 -5.67
C PHE A 229 -13.44 -4.50 -6.92
N SER A 230 -13.41 -3.21 -6.76
CA SER A 230 -13.19 -2.26 -7.87
C SER A 230 -12.41 -1.05 -7.39
N THR A 231 -11.96 -0.19 -8.29
CA THR A 231 -11.28 1.06 -7.96
C THR A 231 -12.13 2.01 -7.10
N ARG A 232 -13.46 1.81 -7.06
CA ARG A 232 -14.39 2.55 -6.19
C ARG A 232 -14.29 2.14 -4.72
N SER A 233 -13.62 1.03 -4.41
CA SER A 233 -13.36 0.59 -3.04
C SER A 233 -12.36 1.48 -2.30
N PHE A 234 -11.67 2.37 -3.03
CA PHE A 234 -10.64 3.24 -2.49
C PHE A 234 -11.09 4.69 -2.45
N THR A 235 -10.53 5.42 -1.49
CA THR A 235 -10.68 6.86 -1.36
C THR A 235 -9.35 7.54 -1.68
N PRO A 236 -9.30 8.59 -2.51
CA PRO A 236 -8.07 9.32 -2.76
C PRO A 236 -7.60 10.03 -1.49
N LEU A 237 -6.28 10.02 -1.25
CA LEU A 237 -5.64 10.71 -0.14
C LEU A 237 -4.42 11.47 -0.66
N PRO A 238 -4.38 12.82 -0.61
CA PRO A 238 -3.15 13.57 -0.79
C PRO A 238 -2.16 13.20 0.32
N VAL A 239 -1.14 12.39 -0.02
CA VAL A 239 -0.26 11.75 0.95
C VAL A 239 0.46 12.74 1.84
N LEU A 240 0.97 13.82 1.25
CA LEU A 240 1.68 14.86 1.99
C LEU A 240 0.74 15.86 2.68
N GLY A 241 -0.59 15.62 2.60
CA GLY A 241 -1.61 16.24 3.44
C GLY A 241 -1.70 15.62 4.83
N VAL A 242 -1.23 14.38 5.02
CA VAL A 242 -1.20 13.76 6.35
C VAL A 242 -0.41 14.66 7.31
N PRO A 243 -0.96 14.98 8.50
CA PRO A 243 -0.30 15.85 9.45
C PRO A 243 1.16 15.46 9.73
N ASP A 244 2.03 16.44 9.74
CA ASP A 244 3.48 16.34 9.97
C ASP A 244 4.30 15.61 8.89
N TRP A 245 3.66 15.23 7.75
CA TRP A 245 4.37 14.64 6.62
C TRP A 245 4.93 15.68 5.64
N TRP A 246 4.54 16.94 5.76
CA TRP A 246 5.04 18.07 4.98
C TRP A 246 5.25 19.30 5.86
N PRO A 247 6.28 20.12 5.61
CA PRO A 247 6.46 21.37 6.37
C PRO A 247 5.33 22.37 6.07
N GLN A 248 4.98 23.16 7.07
CA GLN A 248 4.02 24.28 6.95
C GLN A 248 2.64 23.88 6.40
N GLN A 249 2.02 22.90 7.03
CA GLN A 249 0.67 22.44 6.72
C GLN A 249 -0.38 23.34 7.44
N ASP A 250 -0.49 24.59 7.00
CA ASP A 250 -1.46 25.57 7.47
C ASP A 250 -2.74 25.57 6.60
N GLN A 251 -3.62 26.53 6.83
CA GLN A 251 -4.87 26.66 6.08
C GLN A 251 -4.63 26.90 4.58
N ASP A 252 -3.64 27.69 4.22
CA ASP A 252 -3.31 27.97 2.82
C ASP A 252 -2.77 26.73 2.12
N PHE A 253 -1.99 25.90 2.83
CA PHE A 253 -1.52 24.62 2.31
C PHE A 253 -2.70 23.73 1.86
N TYR A 254 -3.75 23.58 2.68
CA TYR A 254 -4.91 22.76 2.37
C TYR A 254 -5.91 23.42 1.45
N SER A 255 -5.81 24.72 1.19
CA SER A 255 -6.65 25.48 0.24
C SER A 255 -6.19 25.32 -1.23
N ASP A 256 -5.05 24.69 -1.47
CA ASP A 256 -4.53 24.44 -2.83
C ASP A 256 -5.39 23.42 -3.58
N ALA A 257 -6.37 23.90 -4.35
CA ALA A 257 -7.31 23.08 -5.10
C ALA A 257 -6.66 22.25 -6.23
N THR A 258 -5.41 22.47 -6.57
CA THR A 258 -4.69 21.61 -7.53
C THR A 258 -4.32 20.26 -6.92
N VAL A 259 -4.16 20.21 -5.59
CA VAL A 259 -3.85 19.05 -4.78
C VAL A 259 -5.08 18.56 -4.02
N PHE A 260 -5.67 19.45 -3.23
CA PHE A 260 -6.83 19.19 -2.36
C PHE A 260 -8.13 19.50 -3.12
N ARG A 261 -8.40 18.70 -4.15
CA ARG A 261 -9.55 18.90 -5.02
C ARG A 261 -10.86 18.67 -4.25
N PRO A 262 -11.84 19.56 -4.39
CA PRO A 262 -13.15 19.35 -3.77
C PRO A 262 -13.84 18.11 -4.34
N GLY A 263 -14.67 17.47 -3.55
CA GLY A 263 -15.53 16.39 -4.00
C GLY A 263 -16.40 16.86 -5.18
N LYS A 264 -16.76 15.94 -6.07
CA LYS A 264 -17.73 16.27 -7.14
C LYS A 264 -19.04 16.66 -6.47
N SER A 265 -19.51 17.88 -6.72
CA SER A 265 -20.85 18.29 -6.32
C SER A 265 -21.83 17.28 -6.90
N ILE A 266 -22.59 16.60 -6.06
CA ILE A 266 -23.78 15.89 -6.52
C ILE A 266 -24.74 17.03 -6.90
N THR A 267 -24.71 17.46 -8.16
CA THR A 267 -25.78 18.27 -8.70
C THR A 267 -27.01 17.40 -8.65
N SER A 268 -27.82 17.59 -7.63
CA SER A 268 -29.23 17.16 -7.66
C SER A 268 -29.84 17.82 -8.90
N SER A 269 -30.01 17.02 -9.94
CA SER A 269 -30.84 17.42 -11.07
C SER A 269 -32.26 17.72 -10.54
N PRO A 270 -32.87 18.83 -10.96
CA PRO A 270 -34.19 19.22 -10.52
C PRO A 270 -35.27 18.23 -10.94
#